data_b70446bf08d771fd9a9f3cdfc89d5a4d
#
_entry.id   b70446bf08d771fd9a9f3cdfc89d5a4d
#
_cell.length_a   1.000
_cell.length_b   1.000
_cell.length_c   1.000
_cell.angle_alpha   90.00
_cell.angle_beta   90.00
_cell.angle_gamma   90.00
#
_symmetry.space_group_name_H-M   'P 1'
#
loop_
_entity.id
_entity.type
_entity.pdbx_description
1 polymer ?
#
loop_
_entity_poly.entity_id
_entity_poly.type
_entity_poly.pdbx_seq_one_letter_code
_entity_poly.pdbx_strand_id
1 'polypeptide(L)'
;MRGSKESWCGMSKPRYSWWGYVKAIIRRYDPDRERGLRGVPLKESCAVSQAVSETASLQDGEERLKFIRLVFWDKTHTLEGAAMAANCSDRTARRWHTDFIKCVARNYGLLDD
;
A
#
# COMPACT_ATOMS: atom_id res chain seq x y z
N MET A 1 19.54 -12.85 -13.60
CA MET A 1 19.19 -12.47 -13.33
C MET A 1 18.85 -12.22 -13.16
N ARG A 2 18.77 -12.42 -13.20
CA ARG A 2 18.21 -11.91 -12.87
C ARG A 2 17.88 -11.21 -12.80
N GLY A 3 17.85 -11.04 -12.85
CA GLY A 3 17.33 -10.31 -12.77
C GLY A 3 17.08 -9.67 -12.70
N SER A 4 16.97 -9.48 -12.86
CA SER A 4 16.63 -8.73 -12.67
C SER A 4 16.16 -8.17 -12.63
N LYS A 5 15.80 -8.36 -12.78
CA LYS A 5 15.34 -7.75 -12.51
C LYS A 5 15.16 -7.16 -11.86
N GLU A 6 15.14 -7.13 -11.81
CA GLU A 6 15.02 -6.62 -10.99
C GLU A 6 15.48 -5.67 -10.64
N SER A 7 15.68 -5.16 -11.07
CA SER A 7 16.36 -4.31 -10.77
C SER A 7 15.85 -3.18 -10.48
N TRP A 8 15.16 -2.95 -10.93
CA TRP A 8 14.68 -1.84 -10.48
C TRP A 8 14.54 -1.86 -9.07
N CYS A 9 15.14 -2.30 -9.01
CA CYS A 9 15.24 -2.47 -8.09
C CYS A 9 15.49 -2.09 -6.98
N GLY A 10 16.03 -1.83 -6.87
CA GLY A 10 16.40 -1.34 -5.76
C GLY A 10 15.36 -1.27 -4.78
N MET A 11 14.52 -0.41 -4.85
CA MET A 11 13.58 -0.27 -3.84
C MET A 11 12.56 -1.31 -3.92
N SER A 12 12.54 -1.92 -5.00
CA SER A 12 11.44 -2.73 -5.16
C SER A 12 11.68 -4.15 -4.88
N LYS A 13 12.85 -4.50 -4.56
CA LYS A 13 13.09 -5.87 -4.22
C LYS A 13 12.70 -6.10 -2.78
N PRO A 14 11.51 -6.61 -2.51
CA PRO A 14 11.08 -6.74 -1.13
C PRO A 14 11.84 -7.85 -0.43
N ARG A 15 12.16 -7.61 0.80
CA ARG A 15 12.75 -8.62 1.64
C ARG A 15 11.73 -9.56 2.22
N TYR A 16 10.47 -9.20 2.15
CA TYR A 16 9.44 -9.89 2.89
C TYR A 16 8.67 -10.80 1.96
N SER A 17 8.54 -12.05 2.36
CA SER A 17 7.79 -13.02 1.57
C SER A 17 6.31 -12.65 1.46
N TRP A 18 5.80 -11.89 2.43
CA TRP A 18 4.39 -11.50 2.43
C TRP A 18 4.11 -10.27 1.57
N TRP A 19 5.12 -9.69 0.94
CA TRP A 19 4.96 -8.41 0.22
C TRP A 19 3.86 -8.48 -0.83
N GLY A 20 3.90 -9.48 -1.68
CA GLY A 20 2.89 -9.64 -2.73
C GLY A 20 1.51 -9.91 -2.17
N TYR A 21 1.44 -10.67 -1.10
CA TYR A 21 0.17 -10.97 -0.44
C TYR A 21 -0.47 -9.69 0.10
N VAL A 22 0.31 -8.87 0.77
CA VAL A 22 -0.21 -7.62 1.32
C VAL A 22 -0.67 -6.67 0.21
N LYS A 23 0.09 -6.59 -0.88
CA LYS A 23 -0.35 -5.78 -2.00
C LYS A 23 -1.69 -6.26 -2.55
N ALA A 24 -1.87 -7.57 -2.62
CA ALA A 24 -3.14 -8.13 -3.09
C ALA A 24 -4.29 -7.78 -2.14
N ILE A 25 -4.04 -7.83 -0.83
CA ILE A 25 -5.04 -7.42 0.16
C ILE A 25 -5.46 -5.98 -0.08
N ILE A 26 -4.48 -5.10 -0.27
CA ILE A 26 -4.77 -3.68 -0.47
C ILE A 26 -5.63 -3.49 -1.72
N ARG A 27 -5.30 -4.19 -2.79
CA ARG A 27 -6.03 -4.03 -4.05
C ARG A 27 -7.46 -4.52 -3.96
N ARG A 28 -7.72 -5.52 -3.12
CA ARG A 28 -9.06 -6.08 -2.96
C ARG A 28 -9.91 -5.32 -1.97
N TYR A 29 -9.31 -4.42 -1.22
CA TYR A 29 -10.01 -3.71 -0.17
C TYR A 29 -11.20 -2.92 -0.73
N ASP A 30 -12.34 -3.06 -0.10
CA ASP A 30 -13.55 -2.36 -0.48
C ASP A 30 -14.37 -2.16 0.81
N PRO A 31 -14.41 -0.93 1.33
CA PRO A 31 -15.11 -0.69 2.59
C PRO A 31 -16.60 -1.02 2.52
N ASP A 32 -17.20 -0.94 1.34
CA ASP A 32 -18.62 -1.22 1.20
C ASP A 32 -18.94 -2.69 1.38
N ARG A 33 -17.97 -3.55 1.23
CA ARG A 33 -18.19 -4.99 1.34
C ARG A 33 -17.76 -5.53 2.69
N GLU A 34 -17.24 -4.70 3.57
CA GLU A 34 -16.67 -5.17 4.82
C GLU A 34 -17.70 -5.84 5.71
N ARG A 35 -18.95 -5.38 5.65
CA ARG A 35 -20.00 -5.92 6.51
C ARG A 35 -20.24 -7.41 6.30
N GLY A 36 -20.03 -7.90 5.09
CA GLY A 36 -20.29 -9.30 4.78
C GLY A 36 -19.09 -10.19 4.99
N LEU A 37 -17.95 -9.64 5.37
CA LEU A 37 -16.75 -10.42 5.49
C LEU A 37 -16.64 -11.09 6.85
N ARG A 38 -16.00 -12.25 6.88
CA ARG A 38 -15.75 -12.98 8.11
C ARG A 38 -14.39 -13.65 8.01
N GLY A 39 -13.80 -13.93 9.17
CA GLY A 39 -12.54 -14.66 9.23
C GLY A 39 -11.39 -13.88 8.60
N VAL A 40 -10.60 -14.58 7.80
CA VAL A 40 -9.41 -13.98 7.19
C VAL A 40 -9.76 -12.78 6.30
N PRO A 41 -10.78 -12.83 5.43
CA PRO A 41 -11.13 -11.65 4.64
C PRO A 41 -11.48 -10.44 5.50
N LEU A 42 -12.14 -10.63 6.62
CA LEU A 42 -12.44 -9.52 7.51
C LEU A 42 -11.16 -8.99 8.14
N LYS A 43 -10.27 -9.86 8.57
CA LYS A 43 -9.00 -9.45 9.14
C LYS A 43 -8.19 -8.63 8.13
N GLU A 44 -8.19 -9.07 6.88
CA GLU A 44 -7.51 -8.35 5.81
C GLU A 44 -8.09 -6.95 5.62
N SER A 45 -9.41 -6.86 5.58
CA SER A 45 -10.09 -5.60 5.39
C SER A 45 -9.81 -4.64 6.55
N CYS A 46 -9.85 -5.16 7.77
CA CYS A 46 -9.58 -4.33 8.95
C CYS A 46 -8.16 -3.81 8.95
N ALA A 47 -7.19 -4.63 8.51
CA ALA A 47 -5.80 -4.19 8.46
C ALA A 47 -5.64 -3.00 7.51
N VAL A 48 -6.28 -3.06 6.35
CA VAL A 48 -6.21 -1.96 5.40
C VAL A 48 -6.94 -0.73 5.95
N SER A 49 -8.11 -0.93 6.53
CA SER A 49 -8.89 0.17 7.09
C SER A 49 -8.11 0.92 8.17
N GLN A 50 -7.43 0.19 9.05
CA GLN A 50 -6.62 0.81 10.08
C GLN A 50 -5.43 1.53 9.48
N ALA A 51 -4.81 0.96 8.45
CA ALA A 51 -3.69 1.62 7.78
C ALA A 51 -4.13 2.93 7.14
N VAL A 52 -5.32 2.97 6.57
CA VAL A 52 -5.86 4.19 6.00
C VAL A 52 -6.04 5.24 7.09
N SER A 53 -6.61 4.86 8.23
CA SER A 53 -6.81 5.79 9.34
C SER A 53 -5.49 6.33 9.88
N GLU A 54 -4.51 5.45 10.04
CA GLU A 54 -3.20 5.87 10.54
C GLU A 54 -2.51 6.81 9.57
N THR A 55 -2.60 6.51 8.28
CA THR A 55 -2.00 7.35 7.26
C THR A 55 -2.66 8.72 7.24
N ALA A 56 -3.98 8.78 7.40
CA ALA A 56 -4.70 10.04 7.38
C ALA A 56 -4.27 10.96 8.51
N SER A 57 -3.80 10.39 9.62
CA SER A 57 -3.38 11.19 10.77
C SER A 57 -1.94 11.68 10.67
N LEU A 58 -1.21 11.24 9.65
CA LEU A 58 0.18 11.65 9.48
C LEU A 58 0.25 13.00 8.79
N GLN A 59 1.42 13.62 8.89
CA GLN A 59 1.69 14.80 8.10
C GLN A 59 1.57 14.41 6.62
N ASP A 60 0.95 15.27 5.84
CA ASP A 60 0.69 14.99 4.42
C ASP A 60 -0.23 13.80 4.21
N GLY A 61 -1.08 13.52 5.21
CA GLY A 61 -1.95 12.34 5.13
C GLY A 61 -2.88 12.35 3.93
N GLU A 62 -3.44 13.51 3.60
CA GLU A 62 -4.35 13.60 2.46
C GLU A 62 -3.64 13.31 1.14
N GLU A 63 -2.43 13.86 0.99
CA GLU A 63 -1.65 13.63 -0.21
C GLU A 63 -1.22 12.17 -0.31
N ARG A 64 -0.84 11.58 0.82
CA ARG A 64 -0.47 10.16 0.85
C ARG A 64 -1.63 9.29 0.41
N LEU A 65 -2.82 9.56 0.94
CA LEU A 65 -3.99 8.75 0.60
C LEU A 65 -4.42 8.97 -0.85
N LYS A 66 -4.29 10.19 -1.35
CA LYS A 66 -4.57 10.44 -2.76
C LYS A 66 -3.65 9.61 -3.65
N PHE A 67 -2.36 9.59 -3.32
CA PHE A 67 -1.39 8.80 -4.07
C PHE A 67 -1.73 7.31 -4.02
N ILE A 68 -2.01 6.80 -2.81
CA ILE A 68 -2.33 5.39 -2.63
C ILE A 68 -3.57 5.00 -3.42
N ARG A 69 -4.59 5.85 -3.41
CA ARG A 69 -5.81 5.57 -4.14
C ARG A 69 -5.55 5.47 -5.64
N LEU A 70 -4.75 6.38 -6.18
CA LEU A 70 -4.45 6.38 -7.61
C LEU A 70 -3.69 5.14 -8.03
N VAL A 71 -2.79 4.66 -7.16
CA VAL A 71 -1.96 3.50 -7.50
C VAL A 71 -2.71 2.19 -7.30
N PHE A 72 -3.41 2.04 -6.17
CA PHE A 72 -3.97 0.73 -5.81
C PHE A 72 -5.44 0.57 -6.20
N TRP A 73 -6.23 1.62 -6.06
CA TRP A 73 -7.69 1.46 -6.20
C TRP A 73 -8.23 2.00 -7.51
N ASP A 74 -7.81 3.17 -7.92
CA ASP A 74 -8.24 3.70 -9.21
C ASP A 74 -7.50 3.04 -10.35
N LYS A 75 -6.24 2.65 -10.13
CA LYS A 75 -5.42 1.95 -11.12
C LYS A 75 -5.30 2.71 -12.43
N THR A 76 -5.47 4.01 -12.37
CA THR A 76 -5.40 4.84 -13.57
C THR A 76 -4.02 5.41 -13.79
N HIS A 77 -3.12 5.20 -12.84
CA HIS A 77 -1.79 5.80 -12.89
C HIS A 77 -0.72 4.77 -12.58
N THR A 78 0.42 4.93 -13.23
CA THR A 78 1.63 4.26 -12.78
C THR A 78 2.10 4.94 -11.50
N LEU A 79 3.11 4.37 -10.87
CA LEU A 79 3.66 4.97 -9.66
C LEU A 79 4.15 6.39 -9.94
N GLU A 80 4.85 6.59 -11.08
CA GLU A 80 5.32 7.90 -11.45
C GLU A 80 4.18 8.87 -11.76
N GLY A 81 3.17 8.39 -12.47
CA GLY A 81 2.03 9.23 -12.79
C GLY A 81 1.26 9.64 -11.55
N ALA A 82 1.11 8.72 -10.61
CA ALA A 82 0.45 9.02 -9.34
C ALA A 82 1.26 10.02 -8.53
N ALA A 83 2.59 9.91 -8.57
CA ALA A 83 3.45 10.86 -7.88
C ALA A 83 3.25 12.27 -8.42
N MET A 84 3.18 12.40 -9.73
CA MET A 84 2.92 13.71 -10.34
C MET A 84 1.56 14.25 -9.94
N ALA A 85 0.55 13.42 -9.97
CA ALA A 85 -0.81 13.83 -9.61
C ALA A 85 -0.91 14.24 -8.15
N ALA A 86 -0.14 13.61 -7.29
CA ALA A 86 -0.12 13.94 -5.86
C ALA A 86 0.91 15.02 -5.53
N ASN A 87 1.61 15.53 -6.53
CA ASN A 87 2.54 16.62 -6.37
C ASN A 87 3.72 16.25 -5.47
N CYS A 88 4.25 15.07 -5.63
CA CYS A 88 5.41 14.64 -4.86
C CYS A 88 6.48 14.05 -5.78
N SER A 89 7.70 13.97 -5.27
CA SER A 89 8.80 13.41 -6.04
C SER A 89 8.67 11.90 -6.11
N ASP A 90 9.37 11.29 -7.08
CA ASP A 90 9.41 9.85 -7.20
C ASP A 90 9.92 9.19 -5.93
N ARG A 91 10.91 9.81 -5.31
CA ARG A 91 11.48 9.26 -4.08
C ARG A 91 10.45 9.25 -2.95
N THR A 92 9.72 10.34 -2.81
CA THR A 92 8.67 10.44 -1.81
C THR A 92 7.57 9.43 -2.10
N ALA A 93 7.18 9.30 -3.38
CA ALA A 93 6.14 8.36 -3.77
C ALA A 93 6.51 6.94 -3.43
N ARG A 94 7.75 6.56 -3.69
CA ARG A 94 8.20 5.21 -3.37
C ARG A 94 8.21 4.96 -1.87
N ARG A 95 8.58 5.97 -1.09
CA ARG A 95 8.53 5.84 0.35
C ARG A 95 7.10 5.69 0.85
N TRP A 96 6.18 6.50 0.34
CA TRP A 96 4.77 6.41 0.73
C TRP A 96 4.20 5.04 0.39
N HIS A 97 4.53 4.53 -0.80
CA HIS A 97 4.08 3.23 -1.25
C HIS A 97 4.55 2.14 -0.28
N THR A 98 5.85 2.15 0.03
CA THR A 98 6.43 1.18 0.94
C THR A 98 5.86 1.32 2.35
N ASP A 99 5.74 2.55 2.83
CA ASP A 99 5.25 2.80 4.18
C ASP A 99 3.82 2.30 4.35
N PHE A 100 2.98 2.50 3.34
CA PHE A 100 1.60 2.05 3.44
C PHE A 100 1.53 0.52 3.46
N ILE A 101 2.30 -0.14 2.61
CA ILE A 101 2.32 -1.60 2.60
C ILE A 101 2.78 -2.14 3.94
N LYS A 102 3.81 -1.54 4.52
CA LYS A 102 4.28 -1.96 5.84
C LYS A 102 3.26 -1.68 6.93
N CYS A 103 2.55 -0.59 6.81
CA CYS A 103 1.50 -0.26 7.78
C CYS A 103 0.41 -1.33 7.77
N VAL A 104 -0.03 -1.75 6.59
CA VAL A 104 -1.02 -2.81 6.48
C VAL A 104 -0.47 -4.11 7.07
N ALA A 105 0.78 -4.44 6.74
CA ALA A 105 1.40 -5.66 7.24
C ALA A 105 1.48 -5.65 8.77
N ARG A 106 1.81 -4.51 9.34
CA ARG A 106 1.89 -4.40 10.81
C ARG A 106 0.52 -4.58 11.43
N ASN A 107 -0.50 -3.98 10.85
CA ASN A 107 -1.86 -4.10 11.37
C ASN A 107 -2.41 -5.51 11.21
N TYR A 108 -1.95 -6.22 10.20
CA TYR A 108 -2.36 -7.61 9.99
C TYR A 108 -1.59 -8.56 10.91
N GLY A 109 -0.41 -8.17 11.38
CA GLY A 109 0.39 -9.00 12.25
C GLY A 109 1.57 -9.68 11.57
N LEU A 110 1.93 -9.22 10.38
CA LEU A 110 3.05 -9.81 9.63
C LEU A 110 4.37 -9.09 9.88
N LEU A 111 4.32 -7.91 10.48
CA LEU A 111 5.49 -7.10 10.72
C LEU A 111 5.42 -6.59 12.14
N ASP A 112 6.49 -6.80 12.90
CA ASP A 112 6.48 -6.54 14.32
C ASP A 112 6.96 -5.19 14.73
N ASP A 113 7.43 -4.38 13.93
CA ASP A 113 7.87 -3.14 14.41
C ASP A 113 7.02 -2.02 13.92
#